data_b8e3ba4021c835a7a3acdd11b4b2220d
#
_entry.id   b8e3ba4021c835a7a3acdd11b4b2220d
#
_cell.length_a   1.000
_cell.length_b   1.000
_cell.length_c   1.000
_cell.angle_alpha   90.00
_cell.angle_beta   90.00
_cell.angle_gamma   90.00
#
_symmetry.space_group_name_H-M   'P 1'
#
loop_
_entity.id
_entity.type
_entity.pdbx_description
1 polymer ?
#
loop_
_entity_poly.entity_id
_entity_poly.type
_entity_poly.pdbx_seq_one_letter_code
_entity_poly.pdbx_strand_id
1 'polypeptide(L)'
;DQVDAMQEQGVPATFINSSLTASQAGERLSAIAAGRYKLIYVAPERLDTDYFQSILSRTEISMIAVDEAHCLSQWGHDFRPSYRRIAPFIASLPKKPLLGAFTATATPAVKDDIVSLLQLRNPAVHVAGFDRPNLYFGVLRGEDKKKYITSYVKNHPDDAGIIYAATRKEVDAVYELLKKKKLAVGRYHAGLKDEERTRAQDDFLYDNVQVIVAT
;
A
#
# COMPACT_ATOMS: atom_id res chain seq x y z
N ASP A 1 -9.75 1.06 -5.60
CA ASP A 1 -8.66 0.06 -5.45
C ASP A 1 -9.09 -1.23 -4.76
N GLN A 2 -8.44 -1.61 -3.57
CA GLN A 2 -8.74 -2.89 -2.90
C GLN A 2 -10.21 -3.01 -2.44
N VAL A 3 -10.79 -1.94 -1.89
CA VAL A 3 -12.19 -1.94 -1.44
C VAL A 3 -13.12 -2.06 -2.63
N ASP A 4 -12.85 -1.33 -3.70
CA ASP A 4 -13.68 -1.35 -4.91
C ASP A 4 -13.65 -2.74 -5.55
N ALA A 5 -12.47 -3.35 -5.67
CA ALA A 5 -12.33 -4.72 -6.16
C ALA A 5 -13.09 -5.75 -5.31
N MET A 6 -13.10 -5.58 -3.97
CA MET A 6 -13.90 -6.45 -3.10
C MET A 6 -15.41 -6.25 -3.31
N GLN A 7 -15.84 -4.99 -3.46
CA GLN A 7 -17.25 -4.66 -3.70
C GLN A 7 -17.74 -5.19 -5.05
N GLU A 8 -16.92 -5.08 -6.10
CA GLU A 8 -17.20 -5.65 -7.43
C GLU A 8 -17.39 -7.17 -7.37
N GLN A 9 -16.68 -7.84 -6.47
CA GLN A 9 -16.85 -9.28 -6.21
C GLN A 9 -18.02 -9.59 -5.25
N GLY A 10 -18.83 -8.59 -4.87
CA GLY A 10 -19.98 -8.76 -3.99
C GLY A 10 -19.61 -8.86 -2.50
N VAL A 11 -18.36 -8.59 -2.10
CA VAL A 11 -17.95 -8.57 -0.69
C VAL A 11 -18.26 -7.22 -0.08
N PRO A 12 -19.10 -7.13 0.98
CA PRO A 12 -19.37 -5.88 1.66
C PRO A 12 -18.10 -5.37 2.38
N ALA A 13 -17.34 -4.51 1.71
CA ALA A 13 -16.09 -3.93 2.22
C ALA A 13 -16.20 -2.42 2.36
N THR A 14 -15.41 -1.84 3.28
CA THR A 14 -15.26 -0.38 3.45
C THR A 14 -13.88 -0.02 3.99
N PHE A 15 -13.57 1.28 4.04
CA PHE A 15 -12.34 1.78 4.64
C PHE A 15 -12.57 2.99 5.54
N ILE A 16 -11.68 3.15 6.53
CA ILE A 16 -11.62 4.31 7.43
C ILE A 16 -10.18 4.83 7.42
N ASN A 17 -9.96 5.95 6.77
CA ASN A 17 -8.64 6.59 6.65
C ASN A 17 -8.75 8.12 6.73
N SER A 18 -7.64 8.83 6.49
CA SER A 18 -7.56 10.30 6.57
C SER A 18 -8.18 11.05 5.38
N SER A 19 -8.48 10.36 4.27
CA SER A 19 -9.11 10.99 3.10
C SER A 19 -10.61 11.26 3.30
N LEU A 20 -11.24 10.63 4.30
CA LEU A 20 -12.65 10.79 4.59
C LEU A 20 -12.92 12.08 5.36
N THR A 21 -13.99 12.79 4.98
CA THR A 21 -14.56 13.86 5.80
C THR A 21 -15.15 13.29 7.09
N ALA A 22 -15.38 14.13 8.09
CA ALA A 22 -15.99 13.71 9.36
C ALA A 22 -17.38 13.07 9.16
N SER A 23 -18.19 13.62 8.24
CA SER A 23 -19.52 13.06 7.89
C SER A 23 -19.40 11.67 7.30
N GLN A 24 -18.55 11.50 6.28
CA GLN A 24 -18.32 10.21 5.63
C GLN A 24 -17.80 9.15 6.60
N ALA A 25 -16.87 9.53 7.47
CA ALA A 25 -16.36 8.63 8.50
C ALA A 25 -17.48 8.22 9.49
N GLY A 26 -18.33 9.15 9.94
CA GLY A 26 -19.47 8.90 10.80
C GLY A 26 -20.50 7.95 10.18
N GLU A 27 -20.86 8.17 8.92
CA GLU A 27 -21.79 7.31 8.17
C GLU A 27 -21.25 5.87 8.04
N ARG A 28 -19.96 5.72 7.68
CA ARG A 28 -19.32 4.41 7.58
C ARG A 28 -19.24 3.70 8.93
N LEU A 29 -18.88 4.43 9.99
CA LEU A 29 -18.83 3.86 11.34
C LEU A 29 -20.21 3.42 11.83
N SER A 30 -21.27 4.18 11.53
CA SER A 30 -22.65 3.79 11.82
C SER A 30 -23.05 2.52 11.06
N ALA A 31 -22.63 2.40 9.80
CA ALA A 31 -22.87 1.21 8.99
C ALA A 31 -22.06 -0.01 9.48
N ILE A 32 -20.85 0.19 10.01
CA ILE A 32 -20.04 -0.85 10.67
C ILE A 32 -20.76 -1.35 11.92
N ALA A 33 -21.22 -0.45 12.78
CA ALA A 33 -21.99 -0.79 13.98
C ALA A 33 -23.27 -1.57 13.66
N ALA A 34 -23.89 -1.30 12.50
CA ALA A 34 -25.06 -2.02 12.00
C ALA A 34 -24.71 -3.37 11.33
N GLY A 35 -23.45 -3.79 11.33
CA GLY A 35 -23.00 -5.07 10.74
C GLY A 35 -23.09 -5.13 9.19
N ARG A 36 -23.11 -3.99 8.52
CA ARG A 36 -23.27 -3.95 7.06
C ARG A 36 -22.03 -4.38 6.29
N TYR A 37 -20.84 -4.38 6.93
CA TYR A 37 -19.59 -4.72 6.29
C TYR A 37 -18.98 -5.99 6.87
N LYS A 38 -18.38 -6.81 6.01
CA LYS A 38 -17.62 -8.00 6.38
C LYS A 38 -16.12 -7.73 6.44
N LEU A 39 -15.65 -6.75 5.66
CA LEU A 39 -14.25 -6.38 5.58
C LEU A 39 -14.09 -4.86 5.78
N ILE A 40 -13.23 -4.47 6.71
CA ILE A 40 -13.00 -3.07 7.07
C ILE A 40 -11.50 -2.79 7.00
N TYR A 41 -11.07 -1.97 6.06
CA TYR A 41 -9.70 -1.47 6.00
C TYR A 41 -9.56 -0.24 6.89
N VAL A 42 -8.58 -0.26 7.78
CA VAL A 42 -8.39 0.82 8.77
C VAL A 42 -6.95 1.30 8.73
N ALA A 43 -6.77 2.61 8.58
CA ALA A 43 -5.46 3.22 8.78
C ALA A 43 -5.13 3.28 10.29
N PRO A 44 -3.92 2.86 10.71
CA PRO A 44 -3.56 2.76 12.14
C PRO A 44 -3.75 4.06 12.94
N GLU A 45 -3.67 5.22 12.28
CA GLU A 45 -3.89 6.55 12.87
C GLU A 45 -5.32 6.74 13.40
N ARG A 46 -6.26 5.94 12.93
CA ARG A 46 -7.67 6.03 13.34
C ARG A 46 -8.00 5.23 14.59
N LEU A 47 -7.09 4.35 15.01
CA LEU A 47 -7.32 3.46 16.16
C LEU A 47 -7.40 4.18 17.50
N ASP A 48 -6.88 5.41 17.64
CA ASP A 48 -6.87 6.19 18.88
C ASP A 48 -8.10 7.07 19.09
N THR A 49 -9.03 7.12 18.13
CA THR A 49 -10.20 7.99 18.33
C THR A 49 -11.24 7.29 19.20
N ASP A 50 -11.67 7.95 20.27
CA ASP A 50 -12.66 7.41 21.24
C ASP A 50 -13.93 6.94 20.53
N TYR A 51 -14.37 7.68 19.52
CA TYR A 51 -15.55 7.33 18.75
C TYR A 51 -15.37 6.01 17.97
N PHE A 52 -14.22 5.83 17.34
CA PHE A 52 -13.89 4.59 16.64
C PHE A 52 -13.83 3.40 17.60
N GLN A 53 -13.14 3.57 18.73
CA GLN A 53 -13.02 2.52 19.75
C GLN A 53 -14.38 2.15 20.35
N SER A 54 -15.23 3.14 20.60
CA SER A 54 -16.57 2.90 21.17
C SER A 54 -17.48 2.06 20.25
N ILE A 55 -17.30 2.21 18.93
CA ILE A 55 -18.05 1.42 17.95
C ILE A 55 -17.48 0.01 17.85
N LEU A 56 -16.16 -0.13 17.70
CA LEU A 56 -15.54 -1.44 17.51
C LEU A 56 -15.57 -2.30 18.78
N SER A 57 -15.62 -1.70 19.98
CA SER A 57 -15.85 -2.44 21.22
C SER A 57 -17.21 -3.15 21.28
N ARG A 58 -18.16 -2.71 20.46
CA ARG A 58 -19.50 -3.32 20.35
C ARG A 58 -19.66 -4.17 19.09
N THR A 59 -18.65 -4.21 18.24
CA THR A 59 -18.65 -4.97 16.98
C THR A 59 -17.92 -6.29 17.20
N GLU A 60 -18.49 -7.38 16.79
CA GLU A 60 -17.80 -8.68 16.85
C GLU A 60 -16.75 -8.75 15.73
N ILE A 61 -15.48 -8.73 16.12
CA ILE A 61 -14.34 -8.83 15.22
C ILE A 61 -13.79 -10.25 15.30
N SER A 62 -13.89 -11.01 14.23
CA SER A 62 -13.41 -12.39 14.16
C SER A 62 -11.91 -12.46 13.90
N MET A 63 -11.39 -11.55 13.08
CA MET A 63 -9.98 -11.53 12.67
C MET A 63 -9.48 -10.10 12.47
N ILE A 64 -8.23 -9.86 12.84
CA ILE A 64 -7.47 -8.67 12.46
C ILE A 64 -6.24 -9.11 11.68
N ALA A 65 -6.11 -8.61 10.46
CA ALA A 65 -4.93 -8.75 9.61
C ALA A 65 -4.13 -7.44 9.65
N VAL A 66 -2.87 -7.53 10.10
CA VAL A 66 -1.93 -6.40 10.09
C VAL A 66 -1.06 -6.55 8.86
N ASP A 67 -1.33 -5.73 7.86
CA ASP A 67 -0.52 -5.66 6.65
C ASP A 67 0.70 -4.75 6.89
N GLU A 68 1.77 -4.94 6.10
CA GLU A 68 3.05 -4.25 6.25
C GLU A 68 3.54 -4.26 7.71
N ALA A 69 3.41 -5.42 8.37
CA ALA A 69 3.70 -5.57 9.80
C ALA A 69 5.15 -5.21 10.18
N HIS A 70 6.08 -5.15 9.21
CA HIS A 70 7.44 -4.66 9.43
C HIS A 70 7.48 -3.19 9.91
N CYS A 71 6.42 -2.40 9.63
CA CYS A 71 6.28 -1.04 10.13
C CYS A 71 6.16 -0.93 11.66
N LEU A 72 5.89 -2.04 12.37
CA LEU A 72 5.90 -2.10 13.84
C LEU A 72 7.32 -1.98 14.41
N SER A 73 8.31 -2.55 13.72
CA SER A 73 9.67 -2.65 14.20
C SER A 73 10.49 -1.41 13.88
N GLN A 74 11.25 -0.91 14.84
CA GLN A 74 12.24 0.16 14.61
C GLN A 74 13.41 -0.31 13.72
N TRP A 75 13.60 -1.60 13.60
CA TRP A 75 14.61 -2.21 12.73
C TRP A 75 14.07 -2.52 11.32
N GLY A 76 12.78 -2.27 11.10
CA GLY A 76 12.16 -2.32 9.78
C GLY A 76 12.61 -1.13 8.92
N HIS A 77 12.61 -1.30 7.62
CA HIS A 77 13.02 -0.26 6.67
C HIS A 77 12.03 0.93 6.59
N ASP A 78 10.79 0.76 7.09
CA ASP A 78 9.71 1.77 7.07
C ASP A 78 8.96 1.77 8.41
N PHE A 79 9.67 2.14 9.49
CA PHE A 79 9.04 2.24 10.81
C PHE A 79 7.97 3.34 10.84
N ARG A 80 6.75 2.97 11.28
CA ARG A 80 5.64 3.91 11.43
C ARG A 80 5.13 3.94 12.88
N PRO A 81 5.29 5.06 13.61
CA PRO A 81 4.84 5.16 15.00
C PRO A 81 3.36 4.82 15.22
N SER A 82 2.51 5.10 14.22
CA SER A 82 1.08 4.77 14.28
C SER A 82 0.78 3.27 14.42
N TYR A 83 1.66 2.40 13.92
CA TYR A 83 1.50 0.95 14.08
C TYR A 83 1.58 0.48 15.53
N ARG A 84 2.28 1.22 16.41
CA ARG A 84 2.33 0.90 17.85
C ARG A 84 0.96 0.98 18.54
N ARG A 85 -0.03 1.62 17.91
CA ARG A 85 -1.40 1.72 18.41
C ARG A 85 -2.20 0.43 18.23
N ILE A 86 -1.76 -0.47 17.35
CA ILE A 86 -2.48 -1.70 17.01
C ILE A 86 -2.59 -2.63 18.22
N ALA A 87 -1.50 -2.90 18.92
CA ALA A 87 -1.52 -3.82 20.07
C ALA A 87 -2.38 -3.31 21.24
N PRO A 88 -2.29 -2.04 21.69
CA PRO A 88 -3.23 -1.50 22.69
C PRO A 88 -4.68 -1.57 22.24
N PHE A 89 -4.97 -1.27 20.97
CA PHE A 89 -6.31 -1.39 20.42
C PHE A 89 -6.82 -2.83 20.51
N ILE A 90 -6.04 -3.82 20.08
CA ILE A 90 -6.41 -5.24 20.20
C ILE A 90 -6.63 -5.63 21.67
N ALA A 91 -5.80 -5.09 22.57
CA ALA A 91 -5.93 -5.35 24.01
C ALA A 91 -7.23 -4.79 24.61
N SER A 92 -7.76 -3.70 24.06
CA SER A 92 -9.00 -3.07 24.50
C SER A 92 -10.27 -3.80 24.05
N LEU A 93 -10.19 -4.70 23.06
CA LEU A 93 -11.35 -5.43 22.54
C LEU A 93 -11.89 -6.41 23.56
N PRO A 94 -13.23 -6.49 23.76
CA PRO A 94 -13.87 -7.40 24.71
C PRO A 94 -13.57 -8.88 24.41
N LYS A 95 -13.52 -9.23 23.14
CA LYS A 95 -13.18 -10.58 22.66
C LYS A 95 -11.93 -10.50 21.78
N LYS A 96 -10.97 -11.37 22.06
CA LYS A 96 -9.71 -11.41 21.29
C LYS A 96 -9.97 -12.02 19.91
N PRO A 97 -9.72 -11.29 18.82
CA PRO A 97 -9.83 -11.82 17.47
C PRO A 97 -8.65 -12.75 17.13
N LEU A 98 -8.79 -13.52 16.06
CA LEU A 98 -7.64 -14.15 15.42
C LEU A 98 -6.72 -13.05 14.86
N LEU A 99 -5.40 -13.19 15.07
CA LEU A 99 -4.43 -12.22 14.58
C LEU A 99 -3.58 -12.82 13.48
N GLY A 100 -3.48 -12.11 12.36
CA GLY A 100 -2.53 -12.36 11.28
C GLY A 100 -1.63 -11.15 11.07
N ALA A 101 -0.34 -11.36 10.91
CA ALA A 101 0.64 -10.34 10.55
C ALA A 101 1.31 -10.70 9.23
N PHE A 102 1.28 -9.79 8.28
CA PHE A 102 1.75 -10.00 6.92
C PHE A 102 2.80 -8.95 6.55
N THR A 103 3.86 -9.37 5.90
CA THR A 103 4.89 -8.48 5.38
C THR A 103 5.66 -9.16 4.25
N ALA A 104 6.01 -8.40 3.23
CA ALA A 104 6.88 -8.89 2.16
C ALA A 104 8.37 -8.91 2.57
N THR A 105 8.75 -8.14 3.59
CA THR A 105 10.14 -7.89 3.96
C THR A 105 10.32 -7.97 5.47
N ALA A 106 10.84 -9.05 5.98
CA ALA A 106 11.18 -9.17 7.40
C ALA A 106 12.50 -9.93 7.58
N THR A 107 13.46 -9.29 8.23
CA THR A 107 14.62 -9.98 8.77
C THR A 107 14.20 -10.82 9.99
N PRO A 108 15.02 -11.78 10.46
CA PRO A 108 14.72 -12.52 11.68
C PRO A 108 14.40 -11.61 12.87
N ALA A 109 15.17 -10.54 13.06
CA ALA A 109 14.96 -9.57 14.15
C ALA A 109 13.59 -8.84 14.01
N VAL A 110 13.23 -8.42 12.81
CA VAL A 110 11.92 -7.78 12.54
C VAL A 110 10.78 -8.75 12.81
N LYS A 111 10.93 -10.02 12.43
CA LYS A 111 9.94 -11.07 12.71
C LYS A 111 9.72 -11.24 14.22
N ASP A 112 10.81 -11.31 15.00
CA ASP A 112 10.73 -11.48 16.44
C ASP A 112 10.10 -10.26 17.12
N ASP A 113 10.39 -9.05 16.63
CA ASP A 113 9.71 -7.82 17.05
C ASP A 113 8.19 -7.86 16.75
N ILE A 114 7.79 -8.28 15.56
CA ILE A 114 6.37 -8.40 15.20
C ILE A 114 5.64 -9.33 16.17
N VAL A 115 6.20 -10.51 16.44
CA VAL A 115 5.63 -11.48 17.38
C VAL A 115 5.50 -10.88 18.78
N SER A 116 6.54 -10.22 19.26
CA SER A 116 6.56 -9.60 20.59
C SER A 116 5.61 -8.41 20.69
N LEU A 117 5.67 -7.46 19.76
CA LEU A 117 4.90 -6.22 19.80
C LEU A 117 3.40 -6.45 19.62
N LEU A 118 3.00 -7.41 18.80
CA LEU A 118 1.59 -7.82 18.64
C LEU A 118 1.15 -8.85 19.71
N GLN A 119 2.06 -9.28 20.60
CA GLN A 119 1.79 -10.29 21.63
C GLN A 119 1.19 -11.59 21.06
N LEU A 120 1.70 -12.05 19.93
CA LEU A 120 1.22 -13.25 19.27
C LEU A 120 1.57 -14.48 20.11
N ARG A 121 0.57 -15.34 20.37
CA ARG A 121 0.74 -16.53 21.20
C ARG A 121 0.92 -17.77 20.32
N ASN A 122 2.10 -18.38 20.38
CA ASN A 122 2.44 -19.57 19.59
C ASN A 122 2.04 -19.44 18.12
N PRO A 123 2.47 -18.35 17.41
CA PRO A 123 2.03 -18.14 16.04
C PRO A 123 2.59 -19.20 15.11
N ALA A 124 1.79 -19.65 14.14
CA ALA A 124 2.30 -20.34 12.98
C ALA A 124 3.08 -19.33 12.13
N VAL A 125 4.34 -19.62 11.84
CA VAL A 125 5.21 -18.74 11.07
C VAL A 125 5.47 -19.37 9.71
N HIS A 126 5.08 -18.68 8.65
CA HIS A 126 5.32 -19.08 7.27
C HIS A 126 6.26 -18.08 6.62
N VAL A 127 7.39 -18.56 6.13
CA VAL A 127 8.38 -17.75 5.42
C VAL A 127 8.55 -18.34 4.03
N ALA A 128 8.11 -17.59 3.00
CA ALA A 128 8.41 -17.93 1.62
C ALA A 128 9.82 -17.42 1.25
N GLY A 129 10.49 -18.10 0.34
CA GLY A 129 11.77 -17.64 -0.18
C GLY A 129 11.62 -16.34 -0.99
N PHE A 130 12.71 -15.59 -1.09
CA PHE A 130 12.78 -14.35 -1.89
C PHE A 130 13.04 -14.64 -3.38
N ASP A 131 13.35 -15.89 -3.73
CA ASP A 131 13.67 -16.26 -5.10
C ASP A 131 12.40 -16.17 -5.99
N ARG A 132 12.53 -15.44 -7.06
CA ARG A 132 11.47 -15.19 -8.05
C ARG A 132 12.02 -15.53 -9.44
N PRO A 133 11.99 -16.80 -9.85
CA PRO A 133 12.64 -17.27 -11.10
C PRO A 133 12.10 -16.60 -12.36
N ASN A 134 10.92 -15.97 -12.26
CA ASN A 134 10.31 -15.20 -13.34
C ASN A 134 10.76 -13.72 -13.39
N LEU A 135 11.63 -13.28 -12.47
CA LEU A 135 12.13 -11.90 -12.43
C LEU A 135 13.62 -11.89 -12.82
N TYR A 136 13.97 -11.00 -13.73
CA TYR A 136 15.35 -10.74 -14.10
C TYR A 136 15.82 -9.41 -13.51
N PHE A 137 16.97 -9.42 -12.84
CA PHE A 137 17.62 -8.23 -12.32
C PHE A 137 18.91 -7.95 -13.06
N GLY A 138 19.01 -6.80 -13.70
CA GLY A 138 20.18 -6.34 -14.41
C GLY A 138 20.76 -5.07 -13.82
N VAL A 139 22.09 -4.97 -13.74
CA VAL A 139 22.80 -3.75 -13.31
C VAL A 139 23.67 -3.28 -14.46
N LEU A 140 23.42 -2.05 -14.93
CA LEU A 140 24.19 -1.39 -15.97
C LEU A 140 25.09 -0.33 -15.35
N ARG A 141 26.39 -0.40 -15.61
CA ARG A 141 27.38 0.57 -15.11
C ARG A 141 28.03 1.32 -16.26
N GLY A 142 28.23 2.62 -16.08
CA GLY A 142 28.91 3.46 -17.08
C GLY A 142 28.06 3.88 -18.28
N GLU A 143 26.77 3.50 -18.30
CA GLU A 143 25.88 3.84 -19.39
C GLU A 143 25.26 5.24 -19.21
N ASP A 144 25.00 5.93 -20.32
CA ASP A 144 24.18 7.15 -20.32
C ASP A 144 22.71 6.77 -20.08
N LYS A 145 22.24 7.03 -18.86
CA LYS A 145 20.87 6.71 -18.43
C LYS A 145 19.80 7.21 -19.41
N LYS A 146 19.95 8.41 -19.96
CA LYS A 146 18.96 9.01 -20.87
C LYS A 146 18.92 8.29 -22.22
N LYS A 147 20.08 7.95 -22.74
CA LYS A 147 20.18 7.16 -23.98
C LYS A 147 19.64 5.77 -23.78
N TYR A 148 20.04 5.11 -22.68
CA TYR A 148 19.57 3.77 -22.34
C TYR A 148 18.06 3.70 -22.23
N ILE A 149 17.45 4.55 -21.37
CA ILE A 149 16.00 4.59 -21.17
C ILE A 149 15.27 4.82 -22.49
N THR A 150 15.74 5.79 -23.29
CA THR A 150 15.10 6.11 -24.58
C THR A 150 15.18 4.94 -25.55
N SER A 151 16.33 4.26 -25.61
CA SER A 151 16.52 3.10 -26.46
C SER A 151 15.70 1.90 -26.01
N TYR A 152 15.67 1.66 -24.69
CA TYR A 152 14.92 0.55 -24.10
C TYR A 152 13.42 0.67 -24.40
N VAL A 153 12.82 1.82 -24.09
CA VAL A 153 11.39 2.05 -24.34
C VAL A 153 11.05 1.94 -25.83
N LYS A 154 11.92 2.42 -26.72
CA LYS A 154 11.72 2.27 -28.17
C LYS A 154 11.77 0.84 -28.66
N ASN A 155 12.63 0.03 -28.07
CA ASN A 155 12.84 -1.35 -28.49
C ASN A 155 11.81 -2.34 -27.86
N HIS A 156 11.01 -1.85 -26.91
CA HIS A 156 9.98 -2.61 -26.21
C HIS A 156 8.62 -1.86 -26.30
N PRO A 157 8.08 -1.67 -27.51
CA PRO A 157 6.91 -0.83 -27.72
C PRO A 157 5.63 -1.42 -27.16
N ASP A 158 5.58 -2.74 -26.94
CA ASP A 158 4.41 -3.45 -26.46
C ASP A 158 4.50 -3.81 -24.96
N ASP A 159 5.63 -3.47 -24.31
CA ASP A 159 5.84 -3.78 -22.89
C ASP A 159 5.41 -2.62 -22.00
N ALA A 160 4.62 -2.92 -20.97
CA ALA A 160 4.35 -1.97 -19.90
C ALA A 160 5.59 -1.76 -19.03
N GLY A 161 5.91 -0.51 -18.69
CA GLY A 161 7.12 -0.19 -17.94
C GLY A 161 6.94 0.91 -16.89
N ILE A 162 7.65 0.78 -15.76
CA ILE A 162 7.74 1.81 -14.74
C ILE A 162 9.21 2.26 -14.63
N ILE A 163 9.44 3.57 -14.75
CA ILE A 163 10.75 4.18 -14.57
C ILE A 163 10.75 4.93 -13.23
N TYR A 164 11.47 4.40 -12.25
CA TYR A 164 11.65 5.08 -10.98
C TYR A 164 12.80 6.08 -11.04
N ALA A 165 12.55 7.30 -10.59
CA ALA A 165 13.55 8.35 -10.43
C ALA A 165 13.60 8.84 -8.98
N ALA A 166 14.78 9.24 -8.51
CA ALA A 166 14.99 9.60 -7.10
C ALA A 166 14.29 10.90 -6.69
N THR A 167 13.98 11.78 -7.63
CA THR A 167 13.40 13.10 -7.35
C THR A 167 12.30 13.46 -8.34
N ARG A 168 11.34 14.30 -7.90
CA ARG A 168 10.28 14.85 -8.76
C ARG A 168 10.87 15.55 -10.00
N LYS A 169 11.97 16.29 -9.82
CA LYS A 169 12.67 16.99 -10.92
C LYS A 169 13.22 16.02 -11.97
N GLU A 170 13.72 14.89 -11.54
CA GLU A 170 14.17 13.82 -12.45
C GLU A 170 13.01 13.15 -13.16
N VAL A 171 11.89 12.89 -12.46
CA VAL A 171 10.65 12.41 -13.08
C VAL A 171 10.23 13.32 -14.21
N ASP A 172 10.11 14.63 -13.95
CA ASP A 172 9.74 15.60 -14.97
C ASP A 172 10.73 15.64 -16.15
N ALA A 173 12.03 15.57 -15.85
CA ALA A 173 13.06 15.60 -16.88
C ALA A 173 13.05 14.36 -17.80
N VAL A 174 12.83 13.17 -17.23
CA VAL A 174 12.71 11.92 -18.00
C VAL A 174 11.39 11.90 -18.79
N TYR A 175 10.29 12.31 -18.17
CA TYR A 175 9.00 12.44 -18.85
C TYR A 175 9.09 13.35 -20.08
N GLU A 176 9.64 14.57 -19.94
CA GLU A 176 9.81 15.50 -21.06
C GLU A 176 10.74 14.96 -22.15
N LEU A 177 11.79 14.24 -21.76
CA LEU A 177 12.69 13.58 -22.71
C LEU A 177 11.95 12.56 -23.58
N LEU A 178 11.17 11.67 -22.96
CA LEU A 178 10.44 10.62 -23.66
C LEU A 178 9.30 11.19 -24.50
N LYS A 179 8.58 12.17 -23.97
CA LYS A 179 7.51 12.89 -24.66
C LYS A 179 8.00 13.59 -25.93
N LYS A 180 9.18 14.26 -25.88
CA LYS A 180 9.83 14.84 -27.06
C LYS A 180 10.19 13.81 -28.13
N LYS A 181 10.37 12.55 -27.73
CA LYS A 181 10.60 11.43 -28.65
C LYS A 181 9.29 10.78 -29.14
N LYS A 182 8.14 11.38 -28.85
CA LYS A 182 6.78 10.92 -29.22
C LYS A 182 6.46 9.52 -28.67
N LEU A 183 7.02 9.17 -27.51
CA LEU A 183 6.68 7.93 -26.80
C LEU A 183 5.44 8.15 -25.92
N ALA A 184 4.59 7.13 -25.82
CA ALA A 184 3.41 7.15 -24.96
C ALA A 184 3.86 6.97 -23.48
N VAL A 185 3.98 8.09 -22.76
CA VAL A 185 4.51 8.12 -21.39
C VAL A 185 3.66 8.98 -20.48
N GLY A 186 3.42 8.48 -19.26
CA GLY A 186 2.83 9.21 -18.14
C GLY A 186 3.89 9.60 -17.10
N ARG A 187 3.52 10.48 -16.16
CA ARG A 187 4.35 10.80 -14.99
C ARG A 187 3.51 10.75 -13.71
N TYR A 188 4.13 10.32 -12.61
CA TYR A 188 3.46 10.20 -11.32
C TYR A 188 4.39 10.59 -10.17
N HIS A 189 4.05 11.62 -9.41
CA HIS A 189 4.74 12.01 -8.18
C HIS A 189 3.87 12.90 -7.29
N ALA A 190 4.18 12.98 -6.01
CA ALA A 190 3.40 13.71 -5.01
C ALA A 190 3.32 15.24 -5.21
N GLY A 191 4.05 15.81 -6.18
CA GLY A 191 3.94 17.23 -6.55
C GLY A 191 2.84 17.54 -7.57
N LEU A 192 2.23 16.51 -8.16
CA LEU A 192 1.07 16.65 -9.05
C LEU A 192 -0.22 16.81 -8.23
N LYS A 193 -1.23 17.45 -8.82
CA LYS A 193 -2.58 17.48 -8.26
C LYS A 193 -3.19 16.08 -8.23
N ASP A 194 -4.14 15.86 -7.33
CA ASP A 194 -4.78 14.55 -7.18
C ASP A 194 -5.44 14.07 -8.48
N GLU A 195 -6.10 14.97 -9.19
CA GLU A 195 -6.72 14.68 -10.49
C GLU A 195 -5.68 14.25 -11.55
N GLU A 196 -4.50 14.90 -11.57
CA GLU A 196 -3.42 14.53 -12.50
C GLU A 196 -2.85 13.16 -12.16
N ARG A 197 -2.74 12.84 -10.86
CA ARG A 197 -2.26 11.52 -10.40
C ARG A 197 -3.24 10.42 -10.76
N THR A 198 -4.52 10.63 -10.48
CA THR A 198 -5.59 9.68 -10.85
C THR A 198 -5.59 9.43 -12.34
N ARG A 199 -5.57 10.50 -13.14
CA ARG A 199 -5.54 10.37 -14.60
C ARG A 199 -4.30 9.62 -15.09
N ALA A 200 -3.11 9.92 -14.57
CA ALA A 200 -1.90 9.23 -14.98
C ALA A 200 -1.91 7.74 -14.61
N GLN A 201 -2.53 7.39 -13.49
CA GLN A 201 -2.74 6.01 -13.07
C GLN A 201 -3.74 5.30 -13.98
N ASP A 202 -4.86 5.92 -14.29
CA ASP A 202 -5.88 5.37 -15.19
C ASP A 202 -5.32 5.20 -16.60
N ASP A 203 -4.61 6.20 -17.13
CA ASP A 203 -3.98 6.11 -18.44
C ASP A 203 -2.99 4.94 -18.54
N PHE A 204 -2.28 4.60 -17.46
CA PHE A 204 -1.39 3.46 -17.41
C PHE A 204 -2.14 2.13 -17.23
N LEU A 205 -3.17 2.08 -16.38
CA LEU A 205 -3.96 0.88 -16.14
C LEU A 205 -4.79 0.44 -17.35
N TYR A 206 -5.24 1.40 -18.16
CA TYR A 206 -6.03 1.15 -19.36
C TYR A 206 -5.21 1.17 -20.66
N ASP A 207 -3.90 1.02 -20.57
CA ASP A 207 -2.96 0.95 -21.71
C ASP A 207 -2.98 2.19 -22.63
N ASN A 208 -3.48 3.33 -22.15
CA ASN A 208 -3.40 4.61 -22.88
C ASN A 208 -1.95 5.14 -22.93
N VAL A 209 -1.13 4.80 -21.93
CA VAL A 209 0.31 5.00 -21.91
C VAL A 209 0.99 3.70 -21.49
N GLN A 210 2.10 3.36 -22.15
CA GLN A 210 2.84 2.13 -21.88
C GLN A 210 3.88 2.28 -20.77
N VAL A 211 4.37 3.48 -20.55
CA VAL A 211 5.42 3.77 -19.58
C VAL A 211 4.99 4.88 -18.65
N ILE A 212 5.19 4.68 -17.35
CA ILE A 212 5.01 5.72 -16.34
C ILE A 212 6.34 6.04 -15.67
N VAL A 213 6.65 7.32 -15.50
CA VAL A 213 7.82 7.79 -14.75
C VAL A 213 7.38 8.25 -13.38
N ALA A 214 7.92 7.67 -12.32
CA ALA A 214 7.46 7.88 -10.95
C ALA A 214 8.61 8.08 -9.94
N THR A 215 8.28 8.65 -8.76
CA THR A 215 9.16 8.65 -7.57
C THR A 215 8.79 7.55 -6.61
#